data_b88873f082f52861084b5a3b34e47d6a
#
_entry.id   b88873f082f52861084b5a3b34e47d6a
#
_cell.length_a   1.000
_cell.length_b   1.000
_cell.length_c   1.000
_cell.angle_alpha   90.00
_cell.angle_beta   90.00
_cell.angle_gamma   90.00
#
_symmetry.space_group_name_H-M   'P 1'
#
loop_
_entity.id
_entity.type
_entity.pdbx_description
1 polymer ?
#
loop_
_entity_poly.entity_id
_entity_poly.type
_entity_poly.pdbx_seq_one_letter_code
_entity_poly.pdbx_strand_id
1 'polypeptide(L)'
;MANHKSALKRIRQTEKRRIANRTIRNRARTFVKKARTAIKAEAGTEAAVEAVRQAVRDLDKAASSGIIHPRNAARRKSRLMSQLAAAAK
;
A
#
# COMPACT_ATOMS: atom_id res chain seq x y z
N MET A 1 3.43 -33.66 12.87
CA MET A 1 4.49 -33.70 11.88
C MET A 1 3.95 -33.48 10.48
N ALA A 2 4.62 -32.64 9.70
CA ALA A 2 4.16 -32.22 8.37
C ALA A 2 4.53 -33.22 7.28
N ASN A 3 4.30 -34.54 7.54
CA ASN A 3 4.61 -35.57 6.58
C ASN A 3 3.43 -35.95 5.66
N HIS A 4 2.26 -35.41 5.92
CA HIS A 4 1.10 -35.62 5.08
C HIS A 4 1.16 -34.70 3.86
N LYS A 5 0.79 -35.21 2.69
CA LYS A 5 0.76 -34.41 1.45
C LYS A 5 -0.11 -33.18 1.59
N SER A 6 -1.27 -33.29 2.26
CA SER A 6 -2.17 -32.15 2.50
C SER A 6 -1.55 -31.08 3.40
N ALA A 7 -0.80 -31.50 4.44
CA ALA A 7 -0.11 -30.58 5.34
C ALA A 7 1.03 -29.85 4.62
N LEU A 8 1.79 -30.58 3.80
CA LEU A 8 2.86 -29.98 3.00
C LEU A 8 2.32 -28.98 1.99
N LYS A 9 1.20 -29.31 1.34
CA LYS A 9 0.54 -28.41 0.41
C LYS A 9 0.08 -27.13 1.11
N ARG A 10 -0.49 -27.25 2.32
CA ARG A 10 -0.93 -26.11 3.12
C ARG A 10 0.24 -25.20 3.49
N ILE A 11 1.37 -25.77 3.87
CA ILE A 11 2.58 -25.03 4.19
C ILE A 11 3.07 -24.23 2.99
N ARG A 12 3.11 -24.84 1.80
CA ARG A 12 3.50 -24.16 0.57
C ARG A 12 2.55 -23.02 0.21
N GLN A 13 1.24 -23.23 0.35
CA GLN A 13 0.24 -22.21 0.06
C GLN A 13 0.35 -21.04 1.03
N THR A 14 0.55 -21.33 2.32
CA THR A 14 0.74 -20.30 3.35
C THR A 14 1.97 -19.46 3.05
N GLU A 15 3.07 -20.10 2.66
CA GLU A 15 4.32 -19.39 2.32
C GLU A 15 4.14 -18.50 1.09
N LYS A 16 3.48 -18.98 0.05
CA LYS A 16 3.17 -18.18 -1.15
C LYS A 16 2.32 -16.96 -0.79
N ARG A 17 1.29 -17.15 0.03
CA ARG A 17 0.42 -16.06 0.48
C ARG A 17 1.19 -15.04 1.30
N ARG A 18 2.05 -15.50 2.19
CA ARG A 18 2.87 -14.63 3.03
C ARG A 18 3.76 -13.72 2.18
N ILE A 19 4.42 -14.30 1.19
CA ILE A 19 5.30 -13.56 0.27
C ILE A 19 4.49 -12.55 -0.55
N ALA A 20 3.36 -12.98 -1.13
CA ALA A 20 2.49 -12.11 -1.91
C ALA A 20 1.95 -10.95 -1.07
N ASN A 21 1.49 -11.25 0.16
CA ASN A 21 0.96 -10.23 1.06
C ASN A 21 2.04 -9.23 1.47
N ARG A 22 3.25 -9.72 1.74
CA ARG A 22 4.39 -8.87 2.09
C ARG A 22 4.74 -7.94 0.94
N THR A 23 4.73 -8.44 -0.29
CA THR A 23 5.01 -7.66 -1.49
C THR A 23 4.01 -6.52 -1.66
N ILE A 24 2.72 -6.81 -1.52
CA ILE A 24 1.66 -5.79 -1.64
C ILE A 24 1.78 -4.75 -0.53
N ARG A 25 2.05 -5.18 0.69
CA ARG A 25 2.23 -4.27 1.83
C ARG A 25 3.43 -3.36 1.65
N ASN A 26 4.55 -3.92 1.21
CA ASN A 26 5.78 -3.16 0.98
C ASN A 26 5.60 -2.17 -0.18
N ARG A 27 4.90 -2.58 -1.22
CA ARG A 27 4.58 -1.71 -2.37
C ARG A 27 3.75 -0.51 -1.93
N ALA A 28 2.69 -0.74 -1.16
CA ALA A 28 1.85 0.34 -0.64
C ALA A 28 2.68 1.31 0.21
N ARG A 29 3.51 0.77 1.09
CA ARG A 29 4.40 1.58 1.95
C ARG A 29 5.38 2.41 1.12
N THR A 30 5.95 1.83 0.09
CA THR A 30 6.90 2.50 -0.80
C THR A 30 6.23 3.67 -1.54
N PHE A 31 5.03 3.45 -2.08
CA PHE A 31 4.33 4.50 -2.81
C PHE A 31 3.83 5.62 -1.89
N VAL A 32 3.47 5.30 -0.65
CA VAL A 32 3.15 6.33 0.34
C VAL A 32 4.36 7.21 0.62
N LYS A 33 5.55 6.63 0.77
CA LYS A 33 6.80 7.38 0.95
C LYS A 33 7.10 8.26 -0.26
N LYS A 34 6.97 7.70 -1.46
CA LYS A 34 7.19 8.45 -2.70
C LYS A 34 6.23 9.62 -2.83
N ALA A 35 4.96 9.42 -2.45
CA ALA A 35 3.96 10.47 -2.47
C ALA A 35 4.33 11.60 -1.52
N ARG A 36 4.73 11.28 -0.29
CA ARG A 36 5.15 12.29 0.69
C ARG A 36 6.37 13.07 0.20
N THR A 37 7.35 12.38 -0.38
CA THR A 37 8.54 13.02 -0.93
C THR A 37 8.17 13.96 -2.08
N ALA A 38 7.30 13.52 -2.99
CA ALA A 38 6.84 14.33 -4.11
C ALA A 38 6.08 15.57 -3.65
N ILE A 39 5.25 15.45 -2.62
CA ILE A 39 4.52 16.58 -2.06
C ILE A 39 5.49 17.63 -1.51
N LYS A 40 6.54 17.20 -0.84
CA LYS A 40 7.54 18.12 -0.27
C LYS A 40 8.41 18.77 -1.35
N ALA A 41 8.86 17.99 -2.34
CA ALA A 41 9.80 18.47 -3.35
C ALA A 41 9.12 19.24 -4.48
N GLU A 42 7.90 18.86 -4.84
CA GLU A 42 7.21 19.34 -6.02
C GLU A 42 5.77 19.76 -5.70
N ALA A 43 5.60 20.54 -4.62
CA ALA A 43 4.29 20.98 -4.17
C ALA A 43 3.50 21.65 -5.29
N GLY A 44 2.25 21.25 -5.46
CA GLY A 44 1.34 21.84 -6.44
C GLY A 44 1.55 21.39 -7.87
N THR A 45 2.47 20.45 -8.13
CA THR A 45 2.73 19.94 -9.48
C THR A 45 1.92 18.69 -9.79
N GLU A 46 1.80 18.38 -11.09
CA GLU A 46 1.15 17.14 -11.53
C GLU A 46 1.90 15.91 -11.06
N ALA A 47 3.21 16.00 -10.91
CA ALA A 47 4.04 14.90 -10.40
C ALA A 47 3.61 14.51 -8.99
N ALA A 48 3.34 15.50 -8.13
CA ALA A 48 2.85 15.23 -6.77
C ALA A 48 1.45 14.61 -6.79
N VAL A 49 0.56 15.12 -7.63
CA VAL A 49 -0.80 14.58 -7.78
C VAL A 49 -0.75 13.12 -8.23
N GLU A 50 0.07 12.82 -9.23
CA GLU A 50 0.19 11.46 -9.77
C GLU A 50 0.78 10.51 -8.73
N ALA A 51 1.78 10.96 -7.97
CA ALA A 51 2.39 10.15 -6.90
C ALA A 51 1.35 9.80 -5.82
N VAL A 52 0.51 10.77 -5.42
CA VAL A 52 -0.57 10.53 -4.46
C VAL A 52 -1.61 9.57 -5.04
N ARG A 53 -1.97 9.74 -6.31
CA ARG A 53 -2.94 8.87 -6.98
C ARG A 53 -2.45 7.43 -6.99
N GLN A 54 -1.17 7.21 -7.28
CA GLN A 54 -0.58 5.87 -7.27
C GLN A 54 -0.59 5.27 -5.86
N ALA A 55 -0.26 6.06 -4.86
CA ALA A 55 -0.29 5.61 -3.47
C ALA A 55 -1.70 5.21 -3.04
N VAL A 56 -2.70 5.99 -3.43
CA VAL A 56 -4.11 5.69 -3.13
C VAL A 56 -4.52 4.37 -3.78
N ARG A 57 -4.13 4.13 -5.02
CA ARG A 57 -4.42 2.86 -5.71
C ARG A 57 -3.83 1.67 -4.96
N ASP A 58 -2.58 1.77 -4.54
CA ASP A 58 -1.92 0.67 -3.83
C ASP A 58 -2.51 0.44 -2.44
N LEU A 59 -2.90 1.51 -1.74
CA LEU A 59 -3.61 1.39 -0.47
C LEU A 59 -4.97 0.72 -0.64
N ASP A 60 -5.73 1.11 -1.67
CA ASP A 60 -7.02 0.51 -1.96
C ASP A 60 -6.88 -0.97 -2.33
N LYS A 61 -5.87 -1.30 -3.12
CA LYS A 61 -5.59 -2.69 -3.49
C LYS A 61 -5.25 -3.54 -2.27
N ALA A 62 -4.41 -3.01 -1.38
CA ALA A 62 -4.03 -3.71 -0.15
C ALA A 62 -5.24 -3.92 0.77
N ALA A 63 -6.12 -2.93 0.89
CA ALA A 63 -7.34 -3.04 1.68
C ALA A 63 -8.33 -4.02 1.06
N SER A 64 -8.51 -3.98 -0.26
CA SER A 64 -9.39 -4.88 -1.00
C SER A 64 -8.95 -6.33 -0.86
N SER A 65 -7.64 -6.57 -0.81
CA SER A 65 -7.07 -7.90 -0.63
C SER A 65 -7.06 -8.36 0.83
N GLY A 66 -7.49 -7.51 1.77
CA GLY A 66 -7.51 -7.82 3.19
C GLY A 66 -6.15 -7.77 3.88
N ILE A 67 -5.12 -7.26 3.21
CA ILE A 67 -3.75 -7.19 3.75
C ILE A 67 -3.63 -6.11 4.80
N ILE A 68 -4.30 -4.98 4.58
CA ILE A 68 -4.42 -3.93 5.59
C ILE A 68 -5.91 -3.68 5.85
N HIS A 69 -6.20 -3.20 7.06
CA HIS A 69 -7.57 -2.92 7.43
C HIS A 69 -8.09 -1.72 6.63
N PRO A 70 -9.36 -1.76 6.14
CA PRO A 70 -9.92 -0.64 5.35
C PRO A 70 -9.84 0.71 6.04
N ARG A 71 -10.02 0.77 7.36
CA ARG A 71 -9.91 2.02 8.13
C ARG A 71 -8.49 2.57 8.11
N ASN A 72 -7.49 1.69 8.16
CA ASN A 72 -6.08 2.08 8.07
C ASN A 72 -5.79 2.69 6.70
N ALA A 73 -6.27 2.06 5.64
CA ALA A 73 -6.13 2.57 4.27
C ALA A 73 -6.82 3.94 4.13
N ALA A 74 -8.04 4.06 4.63
CA ALA A 74 -8.80 5.31 4.58
C ALA A 74 -8.07 6.45 5.29
N ARG A 75 -7.52 6.18 6.46
CA ARG A 75 -6.76 7.16 7.24
C ARG A 75 -5.52 7.63 6.49
N ARG A 76 -4.78 6.70 5.91
CA ARG A 76 -3.56 7.03 5.14
C ARG A 76 -3.89 7.83 3.89
N LYS A 77 -4.95 7.45 3.17
CA LYS A 77 -5.41 8.20 2.00
C LYS A 77 -5.80 9.62 2.37
N SER A 78 -6.58 9.76 3.43
CA SER A 78 -7.04 11.06 3.91
C SER A 78 -5.87 11.98 4.25
N ARG A 79 -4.86 11.44 4.94
CA ARG A 79 -3.66 12.21 5.30
C ARG A 79 -2.88 12.66 4.07
N LEU A 80 -2.71 11.78 3.09
CA LEU A 80 -2.01 12.13 1.84
C LEU A 80 -2.75 13.20 1.08
N MET A 81 -4.06 13.08 0.95
CA MET A 81 -4.88 14.07 0.26
C MET A 81 -4.86 15.42 0.95
N SER A 82 -4.90 15.43 2.29
CA SER A 82 -4.80 16.66 3.08
C SER A 82 -3.45 17.34 2.89
N GLN A 83 -2.37 16.57 2.92
CA GLN A 83 -1.02 17.09 2.69
C GLN A 83 -0.88 17.67 1.28
N LEU A 84 -1.44 17.00 0.29
CA LEU A 84 -1.41 17.46 -1.09
C LEU A 84 -2.17 18.79 -1.22
N ALA A 85 -3.35 18.88 -0.65
CA ALA A 85 -4.18 20.09 -0.69
C ALA A 85 -3.49 21.25 0.03
N ALA A 86 -2.90 20.99 1.19
CA ALA A 86 -2.17 22.02 1.95
C ALA A 86 -0.95 22.53 1.18
N ALA A 87 -0.22 21.63 0.50
CA ALA A 87 0.96 22.01 -0.27
C ALA A 87 0.63 22.76 -1.54
N ALA A 88 -0.58 22.56 -2.09
CA ALA A 88 -1.03 23.23 -3.31
C ALA A 88 -1.47 24.67 -3.07
N LYS A 89 -1.64 25.06 -1.81
CA LYS A 89 -1.94 26.44 -1.44
C LYS A 89 -0.64 27.25 -1.37
#